data_8f6ce695a57cd480bc5e48d3e03bd738
#
_entry.id   8f6ce695a57cd480bc5e48d3e03bd738
#
_cell.length_a   1.000
_cell.length_b   1.000
_cell.length_c   1.000
_cell.angle_alpha   90.00
_cell.angle_beta   90.00
_cell.angle_gamma   90.00
#
_symmetry.space_group_name_H-M   'P 1'
#
loop_
_entity.id
_entity.type
_entity.pdbx_description
1 polymer ?
#
loop_
_entity_poly.entity_id
_entity_poly.type
_entity_poly.pdbx_seq_one_letter_code
_entity_poly.pdbx_strand_id
1 'polypeptide(L)'
;MSLDLPRTEARTDNPASDEIRRRLEHARSTRLAQLKALDESGQSADDHLMSNQKESIQRVLTEIEEAFARVEDGTYGTCLGCSKPVPPERLEILPHTRHCVACQRRAA
;
A
#
# COMPACT_ATOMS: atom_id res chain seq x y z
N MET A 1 -36.04 -9.27 9.82
CA MET A 1 -35.29 -9.68 9.14
C MET A 1 -33.97 -9.32 9.33
N SER A 2 -33.28 -10.05 9.55
CA SER A 2 -31.92 -9.91 9.88
C SER A 2 -31.07 -9.38 8.82
N LEU A 3 -31.67 -8.95 7.80
CA LEU A 3 -30.90 -8.52 6.71
C LEU A 3 -30.02 -7.37 6.99
N ASP A 4 -30.42 -6.57 7.93
CA ASP A 4 -29.65 -5.40 8.19
C ASP A 4 -28.34 -5.68 8.81
N LEU A 5 -28.28 -6.71 9.59
CA LEU A 5 -27.06 -7.00 10.27
C LEU A 5 -25.92 -7.31 9.33
N PRO A 6 -26.18 -8.08 8.30
CA PRO A 6 -25.10 -8.36 7.39
C PRO A 6 -24.49 -7.13 6.76
N ARG A 7 -25.29 -6.09 6.62
CA ARG A 7 -24.72 -4.93 6.00
C ARG A 7 -23.70 -4.27 6.86
N THR A 8 -23.99 -4.19 8.14
CA THR A 8 -23.04 -3.60 9.05
C THR A 8 -21.77 -4.39 9.11
N GLU A 9 -21.91 -5.68 9.15
CA GLU A 9 -20.75 -6.50 9.22
C GLU A 9 -20.01 -6.50 7.92
N ALA A 10 -20.71 -6.30 6.84
CA ALA A 10 -20.08 -6.32 5.55
C ALA A 10 -19.01 -5.26 5.44
N ARG A 11 -19.07 -4.18 6.21
CA ARG A 11 -18.01 -3.22 6.13
C ARG A 11 -16.69 -3.76 6.59
N THR A 12 -16.69 -4.53 7.68
CA THR A 12 -15.45 -5.08 8.14
C THR A 12 -15.11 -6.36 7.42
N ASP A 13 -16.14 -7.09 6.97
CA ASP A 13 -15.89 -8.34 6.29
C ASP A 13 -16.07 -8.23 4.80
N ASN A 14 -15.99 -7.06 4.28
CA ASN A 14 -16.19 -6.81 2.88
C ASN A 14 -15.19 -7.60 2.05
N PRO A 15 -15.64 -8.38 1.08
CA PRO A 15 -14.69 -9.11 0.23
C PRO A 15 -13.69 -8.22 -0.46
N ALA A 16 -14.09 -6.99 -0.79
CA ALA A 16 -13.16 -6.06 -1.37
C ALA A 16 -12.05 -5.70 -0.39
N SER A 17 -12.39 -5.56 0.88
CA SER A 17 -11.37 -5.30 1.89
C SER A 17 -10.41 -6.47 2.04
N ASP A 18 -10.93 -7.69 1.97
CA ASP A 18 -10.07 -8.86 2.05
C ASP A 18 -9.13 -8.92 0.86
N GLU A 19 -9.64 -8.61 -0.31
CA GLU A 19 -8.80 -8.60 -1.51
C GLU A 19 -7.73 -7.53 -1.40
N ILE A 20 -8.08 -6.35 -0.91
CA ILE A 20 -7.12 -5.28 -0.73
C ILE A 20 -6.04 -5.70 0.26
N ARG A 21 -6.42 -6.31 1.36
CA ARG A 21 -5.45 -6.78 2.33
C ARG A 21 -4.51 -7.80 1.72
N ARG A 22 -5.02 -8.70 0.90
CA ARG A 22 -4.15 -9.67 0.24
C ARG A 22 -3.15 -9.01 -0.69
N ARG A 23 -3.59 -7.99 -1.41
CA ARG A 23 -2.68 -7.26 -2.28
C ARG A 23 -1.60 -6.54 -1.49
N LEU A 24 -1.99 -5.93 -0.38
CA LEU A 24 -1.03 -5.24 0.48
C LEU A 24 -0.07 -6.22 1.14
N GLU A 25 -0.57 -7.38 1.55
CA GLU A 25 0.29 -8.40 2.12
C GLU A 25 1.31 -8.88 1.11
N HIS A 26 0.86 -9.09 -0.12
CA HIS A 26 1.76 -9.53 -1.17
C HIS A 26 2.81 -8.46 -1.45
N ALA A 27 2.39 -7.20 -1.53
CA ALA A 27 3.32 -6.11 -1.76
C ALA A 27 4.34 -6.02 -0.63
N ARG A 28 3.89 -6.20 0.61
CA ARG A 28 4.78 -6.17 1.76
C ARG A 28 5.80 -7.31 1.70
N SER A 29 5.33 -8.51 1.42
CA SER A 29 6.21 -9.66 1.34
C SER A 29 7.27 -9.47 0.27
N THR A 30 6.88 -8.95 -0.88
CA THR A 30 7.81 -8.71 -1.97
C THR A 30 8.88 -7.72 -1.55
N ARG A 31 8.48 -6.63 -0.89
CA ARG A 31 9.44 -5.62 -0.47
C ARG A 31 10.37 -6.14 0.63
N LEU A 32 9.82 -6.91 1.55
CA LEU A 32 10.65 -7.48 2.60
C LEU A 32 11.68 -8.45 2.02
N ALA A 33 11.28 -9.24 1.04
CA ALA A 33 12.20 -10.15 0.39
C ALA A 33 13.32 -9.39 -0.33
N GLN A 34 12.96 -8.29 -0.98
CA GLN A 34 13.96 -7.46 -1.65
C GLN A 34 14.94 -6.87 -0.65
N LEU A 35 14.43 -6.40 0.48
CA LEU A 35 15.28 -5.82 1.50
C LEU A 35 16.23 -6.86 2.05
N LYS A 36 15.72 -8.05 2.31
CA LYS A 36 16.55 -9.13 2.82
C LYS A 36 17.64 -9.51 1.82
N ALA A 37 17.30 -9.56 0.54
CA ALA A 37 18.28 -9.87 -0.49
C ALA A 37 19.39 -8.83 -0.53
N LEU A 38 19.03 -7.57 -0.37
CA LEU A 38 20.04 -6.51 -0.34
C LEU A 38 20.93 -6.65 0.88
N ASP A 39 20.34 -6.97 2.03
CA ASP A 39 21.14 -7.14 3.24
C ASP A 39 22.09 -8.32 3.12
N GLU A 40 21.63 -9.39 2.48
CA GLU A 40 22.46 -10.57 2.36
C GLU A 40 23.58 -10.41 1.36
N SER A 41 23.34 -9.62 0.32
CA SER A 41 24.39 -9.42 -0.65
C SER A 41 25.43 -8.46 -0.15
N GLY A 42 25.06 -7.65 0.68
CA GLY A 42 25.76 -6.79 1.59
C GLY A 42 27.03 -6.22 1.44
N GLN A 43 27.92 -6.58 0.74
CA GLN A 43 29.15 -5.98 0.79
C GLN A 43 29.39 -5.33 -0.47
N SER A 44 28.54 -4.59 -0.89
CA SER A 44 28.68 -3.88 -2.09
C SER A 44 29.75 -2.84 -2.02
N ALA A 45 30.44 -2.68 -3.07
CA ALA A 45 31.38 -1.60 -3.18
C ALA A 45 30.66 -0.28 -3.33
N ASP A 46 29.41 -0.31 -3.73
CA ASP A 46 28.70 0.92 -3.93
C ASP A 46 27.66 1.08 -2.86
N ASP A 47 28.11 1.57 -1.73
CA ASP A 47 27.23 1.71 -0.57
C ASP A 47 26.13 2.72 -0.79
N HIS A 48 26.38 3.77 -1.57
CA HIS A 48 25.37 4.79 -1.80
C HIS A 48 24.19 4.23 -2.56
N LEU A 49 24.44 3.47 -3.59
CA LEU A 49 23.37 2.88 -4.36
C LEU A 49 22.59 1.90 -3.52
N MET A 50 23.29 1.09 -2.75
CA MET A 50 22.64 0.13 -1.87
C MET A 50 21.77 0.84 -0.84
N SER A 51 22.26 1.90 -0.23
CA SER A 51 21.50 2.66 0.73
C SER A 51 20.27 3.27 0.12
N ASN A 52 20.40 3.80 -1.08
CA ASN A 52 19.25 4.40 -1.76
C ASN A 52 18.20 3.38 -2.07
N GLN A 53 18.61 2.17 -2.47
CA GLN A 53 17.66 1.12 -2.74
C GLN A 53 16.93 0.70 -1.46
N LYS A 54 17.67 0.57 -0.37
CA LYS A 54 17.05 0.20 0.90
C LYS A 54 16.06 1.25 1.37
N GLU A 55 16.45 2.51 1.25
CA GLU A 55 15.56 3.59 1.66
C GLU A 55 14.27 3.60 0.84
N SER A 56 14.40 3.36 -0.45
CA SER A 56 13.23 3.33 -1.31
C SER A 56 12.28 2.21 -0.90
N ILE A 57 12.84 1.03 -0.63
CA ILE A 57 12.02 -0.10 -0.20
C ILE A 57 11.37 0.20 1.14
N GLN A 58 12.12 0.76 2.07
CA GLN A 58 11.58 1.07 3.38
C GLN A 58 10.47 2.11 3.33
N ARG A 59 10.60 3.07 2.42
CA ARG A 59 9.56 4.06 2.23
C ARG A 59 8.27 3.39 1.74
N VAL A 60 8.40 2.47 0.80
CA VAL A 60 7.23 1.76 0.30
C VAL A 60 6.62 0.92 1.42
N LEU A 61 7.46 0.27 2.24
CA LEU A 61 6.94 -0.51 3.36
C LEU A 61 6.14 0.37 4.33
N THR A 62 6.62 1.57 4.60
CA THR A 62 5.87 2.50 5.44
C THR A 62 4.53 2.85 4.80
N GLU A 63 4.53 3.11 3.50
CA GLU A 63 3.29 3.44 2.81
C GLU A 63 2.32 2.27 2.82
N ILE A 64 2.84 1.05 2.76
CA ILE A 64 1.99 -0.13 2.85
C ILE A 64 1.34 -0.22 4.22
N GLU A 65 2.11 0.03 5.29
CA GLU A 65 1.54 0.00 6.63
C GLU A 65 0.47 1.08 6.80
N GLU A 66 0.71 2.24 6.24
CA GLU A 66 -0.29 3.30 6.26
C GLU A 66 -1.54 2.89 5.49
N ALA A 67 -1.36 2.16 4.40
CA ALA A 67 -2.51 1.70 3.62
C ALA A 67 -3.33 0.69 4.41
N PHE A 68 -2.68 -0.20 5.16
CA PHE A 68 -3.41 -1.11 6.03
C PHE A 68 -4.25 -0.33 7.04
N ALA A 69 -3.69 0.73 7.61
CA ALA A 69 -4.43 1.55 8.56
C ALA A 69 -5.65 2.18 7.90
N ARG A 70 -5.53 2.61 6.66
CA ARG A 70 -6.67 3.20 5.95
C ARG A 70 -7.75 2.17 5.63
N VAL A 71 -7.36 0.92 5.39
CA VAL A 71 -8.34 -0.13 5.22
C VAL A 71 -9.13 -0.29 6.52
N GLU A 72 -8.43 -0.24 7.65
CA GLU A 72 -9.09 -0.40 8.93
C GLU A 72 -10.04 0.73 9.24
N ASP A 73 -9.67 1.97 8.91
CA ASP A 73 -10.52 3.09 9.25
C ASP A 73 -11.48 3.49 8.14
N GLY A 74 -11.50 2.74 7.04
CA GLY A 74 -12.50 2.97 6.00
C GLY A 74 -12.15 4.05 4.99
N THR A 75 -10.92 4.56 4.99
CA THR A 75 -10.56 5.63 4.07
C THR A 75 -9.70 5.17 2.91
N TYR A 76 -9.46 3.87 2.82
CA TYR A 76 -8.65 3.34 1.73
C TYR A 76 -9.28 3.70 0.38
N GLY A 77 -8.44 4.05 -0.58
CA GLY A 77 -8.92 4.35 -1.93
C GLY A 77 -9.25 5.81 -2.15
N THR A 78 -9.07 6.64 -1.14
CA THR A 78 -9.31 8.07 -1.27
C THR A 78 -7.97 8.78 -1.36
N CYS A 79 -7.83 9.64 -2.35
CA CYS A 79 -6.60 10.42 -2.52
C CYS A 79 -6.42 11.37 -1.36
N LEU A 80 -5.25 11.35 -0.74
CA LEU A 80 -5.00 12.22 0.39
C LEU A 80 -4.82 13.67 -0.02
N GLY A 81 -4.56 13.91 -1.30
CA GLY A 81 -4.35 15.27 -1.75
C GLY A 81 -5.63 16.00 -2.14
N CYS A 82 -6.56 15.31 -2.77
CA CYS A 82 -7.76 15.97 -3.26
C CYS A 82 -9.06 15.34 -2.76
N SER A 83 -8.96 14.27 -1.99
CA SER A 83 -10.12 13.58 -1.41
C SER A 83 -11.02 12.91 -2.41
N LYS A 84 -10.61 12.82 -3.65
CA LYS A 84 -11.37 12.10 -4.67
C LYS A 84 -10.93 10.65 -4.71
N PRO A 85 -11.76 9.76 -5.25
CA PRO A 85 -11.37 8.36 -5.33
C PRO A 85 -10.14 8.17 -6.20
N VAL A 86 -9.27 7.27 -5.78
CA VAL A 86 -8.18 6.84 -6.63
C VAL A 86 -8.74 5.78 -7.58
N PRO A 87 -8.42 5.83 -8.87
CA PRO A 87 -8.98 4.84 -9.80
C PRO A 87 -8.64 3.41 -9.39
N PRO A 88 -9.59 2.48 -9.53
CA PRO A 88 -9.32 1.10 -9.15
C PRO A 88 -8.13 0.49 -9.87
N GLU A 89 -7.92 0.86 -11.14
CA GLU A 89 -6.80 0.31 -11.89
C GLU A 89 -5.47 0.70 -11.25
N ARG A 90 -5.40 1.92 -10.72
CA ARG A 90 -4.18 2.37 -10.07
C ARG A 90 -3.96 1.62 -8.78
N LEU A 91 -5.04 1.34 -8.06
CA LEU A 91 -4.94 0.59 -6.81
C LEU A 91 -4.55 -0.86 -7.04
N GLU A 92 -4.88 -1.42 -8.20
CA GLU A 92 -4.46 -2.77 -8.51
C GLU A 92 -2.95 -2.86 -8.69
N ILE A 93 -2.38 -1.84 -9.27
CA ILE A 93 -0.94 -1.83 -9.53
C ILE A 93 -0.17 -1.32 -8.33
N LEU A 94 -0.68 -0.30 -7.67
CA LEU A 94 -0.03 0.32 -6.53
C LEU A 94 -1.00 0.35 -5.36
N PRO A 95 -1.19 -0.78 -4.69
CA PRO A 95 -2.21 -0.83 -3.62
C PRO A 95 -1.90 0.08 -2.44
N HIS A 96 -0.66 0.53 -2.32
CA HIS A 96 -0.26 1.40 -1.22
C HIS A 96 -0.27 2.88 -1.60
N THR A 97 -0.70 3.23 -2.81
CA THR A 97 -0.63 4.62 -3.23
C THR A 97 -1.53 5.50 -2.38
N ARG A 98 -1.07 6.69 -2.12
CA ARG A 98 -1.81 7.67 -1.34
C ARG A 98 -2.49 8.71 -2.20
N HIS A 99 -2.13 8.79 -3.48
CA HIS A 99 -2.58 9.89 -4.33
C HIS A 99 -3.04 9.39 -5.68
N CYS A 100 -3.96 10.12 -6.28
CA CYS A 100 -4.32 9.91 -7.66
C CYS A 100 -3.18 10.42 -8.54
N VAL A 101 -3.27 10.14 -9.84
CA VAL A 101 -2.19 10.51 -10.76
C VAL A 101 -1.95 12.02 -10.74
N ALA A 102 -3.02 12.79 -10.76
CA ALA A 102 -2.86 14.24 -10.81
C ALA A 102 -2.15 14.78 -9.58
N CYS A 103 -2.54 14.29 -8.40
CA CYS A 103 -1.90 14.76 -7.18
C CYS A 103 -0.47 14.26 -7.06
N GLN A 104 -0.23 13.05 -7.53
CA GLN A 104 1.13 12.51 -7.51
C GLN A 104 2.05 13.35 -8.39
N ARG A 105 1.56 13.78 -9.54
CA ARG A 105 2.35 14.64 -10.40
C ARG A 105 2.65 15.97 -9.75
N ARG A 106 1.67 16.52 -9.05
CA ARG A 106 1.90 17.80 -8.38
C ARG A 106 2.88 17.66 -7.23
N ALA A 107 2.88 16.52 -6.56
CA ALA A 107 3.78 16.31 -5.46
C ALA A 107 5.21 16.07 -5.93
N ALA A 108 5.36 15.59 -7.13
CA ALA A 108 6.69 15.37 -7.67
C ALA A 108 7.28 16.67 -8.12
#